data_46ac22e56ab3f836eea255f481fdc1e0
#
_entry.id   46ac22e56ab3f836eea255f481fdc1e0
#
_cell.length_a   1.000
_cell.length_b   1.000
_cell.length_c   1.000
_cell.angle_alpha   90.00
_cell.angle_beta   90.00
_cell.angle_gamma   90.00
#
_symmetry.space_group_name_H-M   'P 1'
#
loop_
_entity.id
_entity.type
_entity.pdbx_description
1 polymer ?
#
loop_
_entity_poly.entity_id
_entity_poly.type
_entity_poly.pdbx_seq_one_letter_code
_entity_poly.pdbx_strand_id
1 'polypeptide(L)'
;MGQLGIQMWTWTLCVFLSWMCGSQAVAGPQYMVAVPAVLEAGADTKFCASLRQPNETLVMTVTLMSKEKNTTLLIHSSSEEFRTCAEFKVPLVQNEEVQKFEVEVRGDTFYSKEVRKVMIRVYRPMTFVQTDKPIYLPGQTGNYELTIYRMILMCSISPSANS
;
A
#
# COMPACT_ATOMS: atom_id res chain seq x y z
N MET A 1 17.54 60.24 -5.47
CA MET A 1 16.41 59.66 -6.26
C MET A 1 16.46 58.14 -6.44
N GLY A 2 17.32 57.42 -5.74
CA GLY A 2 17.46 55.95 -5.90
C GLY A 2 16.67 55.08 -4.90
N GLN A 3 16.17 55.64 -3.80
CA GLN A 3 15.52 54.82 -2.77
C GLN A 3 14.05 54.45 -3.05
N LEU A 4 13.32 55.26 -3.79
CA LEU A 4 11.91 55.00 -4.14
C LEU A 4 11.73 53.82 -5.14
N GLY A 5 12.69 53.64 -6.04
CA GLY A 5 12.62 52.56 -7.04
C GLY A 5 12.83 51.14 -6.45
N ILE A 6 13.71 51.01 -5.48
CA ILE A 6 14.00 49.74 -4.82
C ILE A 6 12.81 49.31 -3.95
N GLN A 7 12.17 50.26 -3.28
CA GLN A 7 11.05 50.01 -2.40
C GLN A 7 9.78 49.58 -3.20
N MET A 8 9.53 50.13 -4.36
CA MET A 8 8.46 49.69 -5.25
C MET A 8 8.70 48.28 -5.83
N TRP A 9 9.93 47.95 -6.15
CA TRP A 9 10.29 46.64 -6.69
C TRP A 9 10.16 45.52 -5.65
N THR A 10 10.52 45.76 -4.40
CA THR A 10 10.33 44.81 -3.30
C THR A 10 8.86 44.59 -3.00
N TRP A 11 8.00 45.61 -3.08
CA TRP A 11 6.56 45.44 -2.91
C TRP A 11 5.91 44.65 -4.03
N THR A 12 6.27 44.86 -5.28
CA THR A 12 5.79 44.10 -6.42
C THR A 12 6.24 42.64 -6.37
N LEU A 13 7.48 42.37 -5.95
CA LEU A 13 7.99 41.02 -5.75
C LEU A 13 7.26 40.29 -4.62
N CYS A 14 6.98 40.94 -3.49
CA CYS A 14 6.22 40.36 -2.39
C CYS A 14 4.76 40.05 -2.79
N VAL A 15 4.11 40.92 -3.55
CA VAL A 15 2.73 40.67 -4.05
C VAL A 15 2.71 39.52 -5.06
N PHE A 16 3.71 39.42 -5.94
CA PHE A 16 3.84 38.30 -6.89
C PHE A 16 4.11 36.97 -6.18
N LEU A 17 4.98 36.95 -5.17
CA LEU A 17 5.25 35.79 -4.35
C LEU A 17 4.02 35.36 -3.53
N SER A 18 3.24 36.30 -3.01
CA SER A 18 1.98 35.99 -2.30
C SER A 18 0.92 35.41 -3.24
N TRP A 19 0.89 35.81 -4.49
CA TRP A 19 -0.04 35.24 -5.49
C TRP A 19 0.37 33.82 -5.91
N MET A 20 1.67 33.54 -5.96
CA MET A 20 2.15 32.19 -6.26
C MET A 20 1.95 31.18 -5.10
N CYS A 21 1.91 31.65 -3.85
CA CYS A 21 1.62 30.79 -2.68
C CYS A 21 0.12 30.50 -2.48
N GLY A 22 -0.78 31.14 -3.24
CA GLY A 22 -2.24 31.04 -3.04
C GLY A 22 -2.95 29.88 -3.72
N SER A 23 -2.27 28.98 -4.43
CA SER A 23 -2.89 27.75 -4.92
C SER A 23 -3.00 26.74 -3.79
N GLN A 24 -4.03 26.91 -2.94
CA GLN A 24 -4.48 25.83 -2.08
C GLN A 24 -4.98 24.71 -2.98
N ALA A 25 -4.19 23.65 -3.09
CA ALA A 25 -4.67 22.41 -3.65
C ALA A 25 -5.88 22.00 -2.80
N VAL A 26 -7.07 22.02 -3.38
CA VAL A 26 -8.27 21.46 -2.74
C VAL A 26 -7.96 19.99 -2.56
N ALA A 27 -7.65 19.61 -1.31
CA ALA A 27 -7.37 18.23 -0.98
C ALA A 27 -8.68 17.45 -1.12
N GLY A 28 -8.83 16.72 -2.23
CA GLY A 28 -9.93 15.79 -2.43
C GLY A 28 -9.82 14.56 -1.54
N PRO A 29 -10.80 13.65 -1.60
CA PRO A 29 -10.79 12.40 -0.85
C PRO A 29 -9.49 11.63 -1.08
N GLN A 30 -8.86 11.19 0.00
CA GLN A 30 -7.64 10.39 -0.04
C GLN A 30 -7.92 9.02 0.56
N TYR A 31 -7.47 7.98 -0.13
CA TYR A 31 -7.54 6.63 0.42
C TYR A 31 -6.20 5.90 0.32
N MET A 32 -6.03 4.93 1.19
CA MET A 32 -4.88 4.04 1.18
C MET A 32 -5.31 2.63 1.59
N VAL A 33 -4.86 1.64 0.83
CA VAL A 33 -5.03 0.23 1.16
C VAL A 33 -3.65 -0.42 1.22
N ALA A 34 -3.32 -0.99 2.36
CA ALA A 34 -2.07 -1.72 2.60
C ALA A 34 -2.34 -3.22 2.61
N VAL A 35 -1.66 -3.96 1.76
CA VAL A 35 -1.76 -5.42 1.61
C VAL A 35 -0.36 -6.00 1.44
N PRO A 36 -0.07 -7.23 1.94
CA PRO A 36 1.18 -7.90 1.62
C PRO A 36 1.33 -8.13 0.11
N ALA A 37 2.49 -7.77 -0.45
CA ALA A 37 2.78 -7.98 -1.88
C ALA A 37 2.92 -9.47 -2.24
N VAL A 38 3.29 -10.29 -1.24
CA VAL A 38 3.38 -11.74 -1.35
C VAL A 38 2.42 -12.36 -0.34
N LEU A 39 1.49 -13.14 -0.83
CA LEU A 39 0.47 -13.85 -0.08
C LEU A 39 0.82 -15.33 -0.04
N GLU A 40 0.63 -15.97 1.10
CA GLU A 40 0.84 -17.40 1.25
C GLU A 40 -0.46 -18.16 0.92
N ALA A 41 -0.39 -19.12 0.02
CA ALA A 41 -1.52 -19.93 -0.39
C ALA A 41 -2.19 -20.65 0.81
N GLY A 42 -3.50 -20.47 0.96
CA GLY A 42 -4.30 -21.08 2.03
C GLY A 42 -4.15 -20.45 3.41
N ALA A 43 -3.29 -19.44 3.59
CA ALA A 43 -3.11 -18.74 4.86
C ALA A 43 -4.17 -17.65 5.05
N ASP A 44 -4.45 -17.32 6.30
CA ASP A 44 -5.24 -16.15 6.64
C ASP A 44 -4.34 -14.91 6.61
N THR A 45 -4.76 -13.92 5.85
CA THR A 45 -3.99 -12.69 5.62
C THR A 45 -4.84 -11.47 5.94
N LYS A 46 -4.20 -10.45 6.46
CA LYS A 46 -4.84 -9.18 6.82
C LYS A 46 -4.44 -8.09 5.83
N PHE A 47 -5.40 -7.26 5.44
CA PHE A 47 -5.16 -5.98 4.78
C PHE A 47 -5.83 -4.86 5.56
N CYS A 48 -5.33 -3.63 5.42
CA CYS A 48 -5.90 -2.47 6.09
C CYS A 48 -6.27 -1.40 5.05
N ALA A 49 -7.46 -0.85 5.18
CA ALA A 49 -8.00 0.22 4.36
C ALA A 49 -8.23 1.47 5.19
N SER A 50 -7.95 2.62 4.64
CA SER A 50 -8.21 3.92 5.26
C SER A 50 -8.72 4.92 4.22
N LEU A 51 -9.65 5.77 4.65
CA LEU A 51 -10.19 6.89 3.91
C LEU A 51 -10.00 8.17 4.74
N ARG A 52 -9.53 9.24 4.11
CA ARG A 52 -9.32 10.54 4.73
C ARG A 52 -9.97 11.63 3.92
N GLN A 53 -10.48 12.64 4.61
CA GLN A 53 -11.09 13.84 4.04
C GLN A 53 -12.17 13.53 2.97
N PRO A 54 -13.11 12.61 3.23
CA PRO A 54 -14.23 12.43 2.32
C PRO A 54 -15.08 13.72 2.30
N ASN A 55 -15.44 14.16 1.11
CA ASN A 55 -16.33 15.30 0.88
C ASN A 55 -17.77 14.88 0.57
N GLU A 56 -17.98 13.58 0.41
CA GLU A 56 -19.25 12.93 0.10
C GLU A 56 -19.26 11.49 0.64
N THR A 57 -20.39 10.82 0.56
CA THR A 57 -20.46 9.40 0.89
C THR A 57 -19.70 8.58 -0.18
N LEU A 58 -18.64 7.90 0.22
CA LEU A 58 -17.82 7.07 -0.64
C LEU A 58 -18.00 5.59 -0.32
N VAL A 59 -18.15 4.80 -1.36
CA VAL A 59 -18.17 3.33 -1.27
C VAL A 59 -16.81 2.80 -1.71
N MET A 60 -16.09 2.18 -0.81
CA MET A 60 -14.82 1.50 -1.09
C MET A 60 -15.08 0.01 -1.26
N THR A 61 -14.70 -0.52 -2.41
CA THR A 61 -14.77 -1.96 -2.72
C THR A 61 -13.37 -2.48 -2.97
N VAL A 62 -13.02 -3.55 -2.25
CA VAL A 62 -11.73 -4.24 -2.40
C VAL A 62 -11.98 -5.64 -2.92
N THR A 63 -11.35 -6.00 -4.04
CA THR A 63 -11.57 -7.26 -4.74
C THR A 63 -10.25 -7.93 -5.09
N LEU A 64 -10.14 -9.21 -4.78
CA LEU A 64 -9.07 -10.08 -5.28
C LEU A 64 -9.55 -10.75 -6.57
N MET A 65 -8.86 -10.47 -7.67
CA MET A 65 -9.19 -10.97 -8.99
C MET A 65 -8.25 -12.11 -9.38
N SER A 66 -8.80 -13.30 -9.51
CA SER A 66 -8.15 -14.48 -10.07
C SER A 66 -8.64 -14.72 -11.51
N LYS A 67 -7.95 -15.60 -12.22
CA LYS A 67 -8.39 -16.07 -13.55
C LYS A 67 -9.74 -16.79 -13.53
N GLU A 68 -10.02 -17.48 -12.43
CA GLU A 68 -11.21 -18.31 -12.29
C GLU A 68 -12.36 -17.59 -11.58
N LYS A 69 -12.05 -16.75 -10.59
CA LYS A 69 -13.06 -16.13 -9.73
C LYS A 69 -12.59 -14.80 -9.16
N ASN A 70 -13.48 -13.81 -9.20
CA ASN A 70 -13.31 -12.56 -8.47
C ASN A 70 -13.92 -12.70 -7.08
N THR A 71 -13.17 -12.38 -6.05
CA THR A 71 -13.61 -12.46 -4.65
C THR A 71 -13.59 -11.07 -4.04
N THR A 72 -14.75 -10.55 -3.69
CA THR A 72 -14.85 -9.28 -2.97
C THR A 72 -14.48 -9.50 -1.50
N LEU A 73 -13.49 -8.75 -1.03
CA LEU A 73 -12.93 -8.88 0.32
C LEU A 73 -13.52 -7.87 1.30
N LEU A 74 -13.89 -6.67 0.79
CA LEU A 74 -14.46 -5.59 1.59
C LEU A 74 -15.39 -4.74 0.73
N ILE A 75 -16.55 -4.39 1.28
CA ILE A 75 -17.38 -3.28 0.80
C ILE A 75 -17.66 -2.42 2.02
N HIS A 76 -17.23 -1.17 1.99
CA HIS A 76 -17.45 -0.23 3.08
C HIS A 76 -17.92 1.11 2.53
N SER A 77 -19.05 1.59 3.05
CA SER A 77 -19.61 2.89 2.69
C SER A 77 -19.47 3.85 3.88
N SER A 78 -18.88 5.00 3.66
CA SER A 78 -18.69 6.01 4.70
C SER A 78 -18.69 7.42 4.14
N SER A 79 -19.25 8.36 4.89
CA SER A 79 -19.13 9.81 4.71
C SER A 79 -18.12 10.44 5.65
N GLU A 80 -17.51 9.63 6.52
CA GLU A 80 -16.52 10.05 7.50
C GLU A 80 -15.19 9.34 7.29
N GLU A 81 -14.14 9.87 7.90
CA GLU A 81 -12.84 9.22 7.90
C GLU A 81 -12.92 7.86 8.61
N PHE A 82 -12.33 6.85 8.01
CA PHE A 82 -12.25 5.54 8.64
C PHE A 82 -10.88 4.89 8.45
N ARG A 83 -10.59 3.96 9.35
CA ARG A 83 -9.49 3.02 9.23
C ARG A 83 -9.96 1.67 9.72
N THR A 84 -9.95 0.69 8.84
CA THR A 84 -10.36 -0.68 9.15
C THR A 84 -9.37 -1.68 8.60
N CYS A 85 -9.25 -2.82 9.27
CA CYS A 85 -8.47 -3.94 8.78
C CYS A 85 -9.40 -5.16 8.68
N ALA A 86 -9.31 -5.87 7.58
CA ALA A 86 -10.08 -7.09 7.35
C ALA A 86 -9.14 -8.28 7.09
N GLU A 87 -9.56 -9.44 7.54
CA GLU A 87 -8.86 -10.70 7.29
C GLU A 87 -9.56 -11.46 6.16
N PHE A 88 -8.78 -12.11 5.33
CA PHE A 88 -9.29 -12.97 4.28
C PHE A 88 -8.41 -14.19 4.11
N LYS A 89 -9.01 -15.27 3.65
CA LYS A 89 -8.30 -16.49 3.34
C LYS A 89 -7.79 -16.45 1.91
N VAL A 90 -6.47 -16.59 1.76
CA VAL A 90 -5.82 -16.63 0.45
C VAL A 90 -6.21 -17.91 -0.27
N PRO A 91 -6.58 -17.85 -1.57
CA PRO A 91 -6.87 -19.05 -2.34
C PRO A 91 -5.72 -20.04 -2.33
N LEU A 92 -6.07 -21.35 -2.31
CA LEU A 92 -5.08 -22.40 -2.49
C LEU A 92 -4.68 -22.46 -3.97
N VAL A 93 -3.38 -22.38 -4.23
CA VAL A 93 -2.80 -22.55 -5.56
C VAL A 93 -1.74 -23.63 -5.52
N GLN A 94 -1.58 -24.38 -6.62
CA GLN A 94 -0.57 -25.43 -6.70
C GLN A 94 0.82 -24.88 -7.04
N ASN A 95 0.86 -23.79 -7.80
CA ASN A 95 2.07 -23.10 -8.21
C ASN A 95 1.98 -21.61 -7.86
N GLU A 96 3.11 -20.93 -7.89
CA GLU A 96 3.14 -19.48 -7.71
C GLU A 96 2.28 -18.79 -8.79
N GLU A 97 1.39 -17.93 -8.37
CA GLU A 97 0.45 -17.23 -9.26
C GLU A 97 0.40 -15.74 -8.92
N VAL A 98 0.35 -14.91 -9.96
CA VAL A 98 0.13 -13.47 -9.82
C VAL A 98 -1.34 -13.17 -10.02
N GLN A 99 -1.98 -12.63 -8.98
CA GLN A 99 -3.35 -12.17 -9.02
C GLN A 99 -3.41 -10.64 -8.96
N LYS A 100 -4.58 -10.08 -9.29
CA LYS A 100 -4.81 -8.63 -9.24
C LYS A 100 -5.60 -8.29 -7.98
N PHE A 101 -5.10 -7.34 -7.22
CA PHE A 101 -5.77 -6.75 -6.08
C PHE A 101 -6.33 -5.40 -6.52
N GLU A 102 -7.65 -5.31 -6.62
CA GLU A 102 -8.36 -4.15 -7.13
C GLU A 102 -9.01 -3.38 -5.98
N VAL A 103 -8.83 -2.07 -5.99
CA VAL A 103 -9.48 -1.14 -5.07
C VAL A 103 -10.27 -0.15 -5.91
N GLU A 104 -11.57 -0.11 -5.71
CA GLU A 104 -12.49 0.84 -6.33
C GLU A 104 -13.11 1.70 -5.24
N VAL A 105 -13.03 3.02 -5.40
CA VAL A 105 -13.67 4.00 -4.53
C VAL A 105 -14.60 4.86 -5.39
N ARG A 106 -15.89 4.82 -5.06
CA ARG A 106 -16.95 5.49 -5.82
C ARG A 106 -17.81 6.35 -4.92
N GLY A 107 -18.04 7.58 -5.32
CA GLY A 107 -19.06 8.51 -4.82
C GLY A 107 -19.93 9.05 -5.93
N ASP A 108 -20.60 10.15 -5.69
CA ASP A 108 -21.42 10.85 -6.69
C ASP A 108 -20.54 11.64 -7.67
N THR A 109 -19.49 12.29 -7.16
CA THR A 109 -18.55 13.12 -7.91
C THR A 109 -17.15 12.51 -7.97
N PHE A 110 -16.79 11.62 -7.04
CA PHE A 110 -15.48 11.00 -6.95
C PHE A 110 -15.51 9.57 -7.49
N TYR A 111 -14.56 9.25 -8.36
CA TYR A 111 -14.32 7.90 -8.83
C TYR A 111 -12.81 7.63 -8.93
N SER A 112 -12.36 6.57 -8.31
CA SER A 112 -10.99 6.11 -8.44
C SER A 112 -10.94 4.59 -8.45
N LYS A 113 -10.13 4.02 -9.35
CA LYS A 113 -9.94 2.58 -9.48
C LYS A 113 -8.46 2.29 -9.66
N GLU A 114 -7.89 1.54 -8.71
CA GLU A 114 -6.50 1.16 -8.72
C GLU A 114 -6.35 -0.36 -8.68
N VAL A 115 -5.39 -0.86 -9.44
CA VAL A 115 -5.10 -2.31 -9.53
C VAL A 115 -3.62 -2.53 -9.25
N ARG A 116 -3.33 -3.41 -8.31
CA ARG A 116 -1.97 -3.86 -8.00
C ARG A 116 -1.85 -5.37 -8.17
N LYS A 117 -0.66 -5.81 -8.52
CA LYS A 117 -0.35 -7.24 -8.61
C LYS A 117 0.13 -7.73 -7.26
N VAL A 118 -0.45 -8.82 -6.79
CA VAL A 118 -0.02 -9.57 -5.62
C VAL A 118 0.40 -10.96 -6.05
N MET A 119 1.46 -11.48 -5.47
CA MET A 119 1.94 -12.82 -5.77
C MET A 119 1.40 -13.79 -4.73
N ILE A 120 0.72 -14.83 -5.14
CA ILE A 120 0.37 -15.95 -4.26
C ILE A 120 1.45 -17.01 -4.41
N ARG A 121 2.06 -17.35 -3.29
CA ARG A 121 3.16 -18.30 -3.22
C ARG A 121 2.81 -19.48 -2.33
N VAL A 122 3.15 -20.69 -2.78
CA VAL A 122 3.11 -21.87 -1.93
C VAL A 122 4.22 -21.74 -0.88
N TYR A 123 3.87 -21.95 0.39
CA TYR A 123 4.84 -21.87 1.48
C TYR A 123 5.97 -22.87 1.28
N ARG A 124 7.17 -22.35 1.20
CA ARG A 124 8.40 -23.13 1.24
C ARG A 124 9.22 -22.61 2.43
N PRO A 125 9.36 -23.38 3.49
CA PRO A 125 10.14 -22.95 4.64
C PRO A 125 11.57 -22.68 4.21
N MET A 126 12.07 -21.49 4.49
CA MET A 126 13.48 -21.16 4.33
C MET A 126 14.19 -21.50 5.63
N THR A 127 15.09 -22.48 5.56
CA THR A 127 15.88 -22.92 6.70
C THR A 127 17.24 -22.25 6.64
N PHE A 128 17.57 -21.52 7.66
CA PHE A 128 18.90 -20.95 7.85
C PHE A 128 19.62 -21.78 8.91
N VAL A 129 20.81 -22.27 8.57
CA VAL A 129 21.67 -23.03 9.46
C VAL A 129 22.89 -22.18 9.78
N GLN A 130 23.05 -21.83 11.06
CA GLN A 130 24.21 -21.12 11.54
C GLN A 130 25.07 -22.09 12.37
N THR A 131 26.35 -22.16 12.04
CA THR A 131 27.32 -22.98 12.76
C THR A 131 28.20 -22.10 13.64
N ASP A 132 28.71 -22.67 14.75
CA ASP A 132 29.61 -21.97 15.67
C ASP A 132 31.02 -21.75 15.07
N LYS A 133 31.36 -22.48 14.00
CA LYS A 133 32.63 -22.35 13.27
C LYS A 133 32.43 -22.40 11.78
N PRO A 134 33.25 -21.68 11.00
CA PRO A 134 33.17 -21.71 9.53
C PRO A 134 33.72 -23.03 8.93
N ILE A 135 34.57 -23.75 9.64
CA ILE A 135 35.21 -24.98 9.16
C ILE A 135 35.33 -25.99 10.33
N TYR A 136 35.02 -27.25 10.07
CA TYR A 136 35.18 -28.38 10.95
C TYR A 136 36.18 -29.38 10.39
N LEU A 137 37.05 -29.89 11.26
CA LEU A 137 37.91 -31.01 10.90
C LEU A 137 37.16 -32.34 11.10
N PRO A 138 37.56 -33.42 10.37
CA PRO A 138 36.97 -34.72 10.54
C PRO A 138 36.98 -35.17 12.03
N GLY A 139 35.83 -35.65 12.51
CA GLY A 139 35.66 -36.10 13.89
C GLY A 139 35.35 -35.02 14.95
N GLN A 140 35.27 -33.74 14.54
CA GLN A 140 34.83 -32.68 15.46
C GLN A 140 33.29 -32.65 15.54
N THR A 141 32.79 -32.40 16.78
CA THR A 141 31.37 -32.10 17.00
C THR A 141 31.09 -30.65 16.68
N GLY A 142 30.11 -30.40 15.82
CA GLY A 142 29.65 -29.07 15.48
C GLY A 142 28.35 -28.71 16.21
N ASN A 143 28.28 -27.50 16.74
CA ASN A 143 27.04 -26.92 17.20
C ASN A 143 26.45 -26.08 16.10
N TYR A 144 25.12 -26.21 15.88
CA TYR A 144 24.41 -25.42 14.89
C TYR A 144 23.10 -24.93 15.47
N GLU A 145 22.68 -23.75 14.99
CA GLU A 145 21.38 -23.19 15.24
C GLU A 145 20.56 -23.24 13.94
N LEU A 146 19.33 -23.69 14.06
CA LEU A 146 18.42 -23.84 12.94
C LEU A 146 17.27 -22.85 13.09
N THR A 147 17.19 -21.88 12.18
CA THR A 147 16.14 -20.86 12.23
C THR A 147 15.30 -20.94 10.96
N ILE A 148 13.97 -20.97 11.14
CA ILE A 148 13.00 -20.99 10.04
C ILE A 148 12.40 -19.59 9.94
N TYR A 149 12.53 -18.96 8.77
CA TYR A 149 12.03 -17.61 8.51
C TYR A 149 10.78 -17.61 7.63
N ARG A 150 9.82 -16.76 8.01
CA ARG A 150 8.67 -16.39 7.18
C ARG A 150 8.81 -14.92 6.78
N MET A 151 8.99 -14.66 5.49
CA MET A 151 9.15 -13.30 4.99
C MET A 151 7.79 -12.72 4.55
N ILE A 152 7.42 -11.56 5.09
CA ILE A 152 6.21 -10.81 4.71
C ILE A 152 6.66 -9.47 4.13
N LEU A 153 6.31 -9.21 2.87
CA LEU A 153 6.55 -7.94 2.19
C LEU A 153 5.23 -7.17 2.05
N MET A 154 5.15 -5.96 2.60
CA MET A 154 3.97 -5.10 2.54
C MET A 154 3.99 -4.19 1.31
N CYS A 155 2.83 -4.00 0.70
CA CYS A 155 2.59 -3.06 -0.40
C CYS A 155 1.48 -2.08 0.01
N SER A 156 1.64 -0.81 -0.35
CA SER A 156 0.59 0.20 -0.17
C SER A 156 -0.03 0.57 -1.50
N ILE A 157 -1.34 0.72 -1.51
CA ILE A 157 -2.14 1.17 -2.65
C ILE A 157 -2.75 2.51 -2.30
N SER A 158 -2.42 3.54 -3.06
CA SER A 158 -2.98 4.89 -2.96
C SER A 158 -3.31 5.37 -4.37
N PRO A 159 -4.18 6.37 -4.53
CA PRO A 159 -4.45 6.96 -5.84
C PRO A 159 -3.16 7.44 -6.47
N SER A 160 -2.96 7.12 -7.75
CA SER A 160 -1.89 7.73 -8.53
C SER A 160 -2.22 9.22 -8.66
N ALA A 161 -1.29 10.09 -8.25
CA ALA A 161 -1.41 11.51 -8.55
C ALA A 161 -1.31 11.66 -10.07
N ASN A 162 -2.46 11.75 -10.73
CA ASN A 162 -2.50 12.21 -12.11
C ASN A 162 -2.25 13.71 -12.07
N SER A 163 -1.04 14.08 -12.46
CA SER A 163 -0.65 15.45 -12.83
C SER A 163 -1.35 15.89 -14.10
#